data_adba6ebb9901fc6cab37e1730a9ce6fb
#
_entry.id   adba6ebb9901fc6cab37e1730a9ce6fb
#
_cell.length_a   1.000
_cell.length_b   1.000
_cell.length_c   1.000
_cell.angle_alpha   90.00
_cell.angle_beta   90.00
_cell.angle_gamma   90.00
#
_symmetry.space_group_name_H-M   'P 1'
#
loop_
_entity.id
_entity.type
_entity.pdbx_description
1 polymer ?
#
loop_
_entity_poly.entity_id
_entity_poly.type
_entity_poly.pdbx_seq_one_letter_code
_entity_poly.pdbx_strand_id
1 'polypeptide(L)'
;MSFLQKAQEYLDSARDNLDLERATPAAGDAIHAGISAKDAIVTALTGETGKAKDHAKAVKELRQALGAHRDAAAAEKALRELISMKGEVEYGARLITLAKAKPLVRRAMVLVEIAKELVSRP
;
A
#
# COMPACT_ATOMS: atom_id res chain seq x y z
N MET A 1 -12.75 -11.07 7.10
CA MET A 1 -11.98 -9.81 7.10
C MET A 1 -11.77 -9.36 5.65
N SER A 2 -12.06 -8.08 5.36
CA SER A 2 -11.86 -7.52 4.03
C SER A 2 -10.41 -7.04 3.85
N PHE A 3 -10.00 -6.90 2.59
CA PHE A 3 -8.69 -6.31 2.29
C PHE A 3 -8.60 -4.85 2.76
N LEU A 4 -9.70 -4.11 2.68
CA LEU A 4 -9.73 -2.73 3.16
C LEU A 4 -9.50 -2.66 4.66
N GLN A 5 -10.16 -3.51 5.42
CA GLN A 5 -10.00 -3.58 6.86
C GLN A 5 -8.56 -3.94 7.24
N LYS A 6 -7.99 -4.91 6.54
CA LYS A 6 -6.59 -5.31 6.72
C LYS A 6 -5.64 -4.15 6.40
N ALA A 7 -5.89 -3.44 5.30
CA ALA A 7 -5.09 -2.26 4.93
C ALA A 7 -5.15 -1.19 6.01
N GLN A 8 -6.33 -0.92 6.55
CA GLN A 8 -6.49 0.08 7.61
C GLN A 8 -5.74 -0.30 8.89
N GLU A 9 -5.80 -1.57 9.28
CA GLU A 9 -5.08 -2.02 10.47
C GLU A 9 -3.56 -1.87 10.32
N TYR A 10 -3.02 -2.23 9.14
CA TYR A 10 -1.60 -2.03 8.88
C TYR A 10 -1.23 -0.55 8.85
N LEU A 11 -2.10 0.30 8.28
CA LEU A 11 -1.84 1.74 8.26
C LEU A 11 -1.83 2.33 9.67
N ASP A 12 -2.78 1.93 10.50
CA ASP A 12 -2.84 2.38 11.88
C ASP A 12 -1.57 1.96 12.65
N SER A 13 -1.12 0.73 12.45
CA SER A 13 0.12 0.23 13.04
C SER A 13 1.34 1.01 12.54
N ALA A 14 1.39 1.31 11.24
CA ALA A 14 2.48 2.10 10.66
C ALA A 14 2.56 3.48 11.30
N ARG A 15 1.41 4.14 11.48
CA ARG A 15 1.35 5.47 12.09
C ARG A 15 1.74 5.43 13.55
N ASP A 16 1.28 4.44 14.31
CA ASP A 16 1.64 4.26 15.70
C ASP A 16 3.14 4.04 15.86
N ASN A 17 3.72 3.18 15.03
CA ASN A 17 5.16 2.92 15.05
C ASN A 17 5.97 4.17 14.66
N LEU A 18 5.46 4.95 13.71
CA LEU A 18 6.12 6.20 13.32
C LEU A 18 6.14 7.19 14.48
N ASP A 19 5.02 7.31 15.20
CA ASP A 19 4.92 8.19 16.38
C ASP A 19 5.87 7.75 17.50
N LEU A 20 6.10 6.45 17.63
CA LEU A 20 7.04 5.88 18.58
C LEU A 20 8.49 5.85 18.06
N GLU A 21 8.73 6.44 16.91
CA GLU A 21 10.04 6.49 16.25
C GLU A 21 10.63 5.10 15.94
N ARG A 22 9.76 4.13 15.70
CA ARG A 22 10.12 2.77 15.27
C ARG A 22 10.04 2.70 13.75
N ALA A 23 11.04 3.27 13.09
CA ALA A 23 11.02 3.48 11.63
C ALA A 23 10.91 2.18 10.82
N THR A 24 11.66 1.14 11.18
CA THR A 24 11.65 -0.12 10.42
C THR A 24 10.29 -0.81 10.46
N PRO A 25 9.64 -1.04 11.63
CA PRO A 25 8.28 -1.56 11.65
C PRO A 25 7.27 -0.64 10.96
N ALA A 26 7.40 0.68 11.10
CA ALA A 26 6.53 1.63 10.43
C ALA A 26 6.59 1.46 8.91
N ALA A 27 7.80 1.35 8.35
CA ALA A 27 8.01 1.14 6.92
C ALA A 27 7.42 -0.21 6.46
N GLY A 28 7.66 -1.28 7.20
CA GLY A 28 7.12 -2.61 6.90
C GLY A 28 5.60 -2.63 6.89
N ASP A 29 4.98 -2.05 7.91
CA ASP A 29 3.52 -1.95 8.01
C ASP A 29 2.94 -1.09 6.88
N ALA A 30 3.62 0.00 6.51
CA ALA A 30 3.19 0.84 5.39
C ALA A 30 3.17 0.06 4.07
N ILE A 31 4.19 -0.76 3.82
CA ILE A 31 4.24 -1.60 2.61
C ILE A 31 3.07 -2.60 2.61
N HIS A 32 2.82 -3.27 3.73
CA HIS A 32 1.71 -4.21 3.85
C HIS A 32 0.35 -3.50 3.70
N ALA A 33 0.20 -2.31 4.26
CA ALA A 33 -1.01 -1.50 4.09
C ALA A 33 -1.25 -1.19 2.61
N GLY A 34 -0.21 -0.79 1.89
CA GLY A 34 -0.30 -0.48 0.47
C GLY A 34 -0.70 -1.69 -0.38
N ILE A 35 -0.09 -2.84 -0.12
CA ILE A 35 -0.42 -4.08 -0.84
C ILE A 35 -1.87 -4.50 -0.57
N SER A 36 -2.31 -4.44 0.68
CA SER A 36 -3.70 -4.78 1.04
C SER A 36 -4.70 -3.79 0.43
N ALA A 37 -4.34 -2.50 0.39
CA ALA A 37 -5.17 -1.48 -0.26
C ALA A 37 -5.28 -1.75 -1.77
N LYS A 38 -4.19 -2.14 -2.43
CA LYS A 38 -4.20 -2.55 -3.83
C LYS A 38 -5.17 -3.71 -4.03
N ASP A 39 -5.10 -4.71 -3.18
CA ASP A 39 -6.01 -5.86 -3.28
C ASP A 39 -7.47 -5.44 -3.09
N ALA A 40 -7.75 -4.52 -2.17
CA ALA A 40 -9.09 -3.98 -1.98
C ALA A 40 -9.59 -3.25 -3.23
N ILE A 41 -8.75 -2.43 -3.86
CA ILE A 41 -9.10 -1.69 -5.07
C ILE A 41 -9.39 -2.66 -6.21
N VAL A 42 -8.49 -3.61 -6.47
CA VAL A 42 -8.66 -4.57 -7.56
C VAL A 42 -9.93 -5.40 -7.36
N THR A 43 -10.16 -5.88 -6.15
CA THR A 43 -11.36 -6.67 -5.83
C THR A 43 -12.64 -5.84 -6.03
N ALA A 44 -12.64 -4.58 -5.59
CA ALA A 44 -13.81 -3.70 -5.74
C ALA A 44 -14.13 -3.41 -7.22
N LEU A 45 -13.10 -3.26 -8.05
CA LEU A 45 -13.29 -2.87 -9.45
C LEU A 45 -13.46 -4.06 -10.40
N THR A 46 -12.90 -5.22 -10.08
CA THR A 46 -12.94 -6.39 -10.96
C THR A 46 -13.80 -7.54 -10.45
N GLY A 47 -14.17 -7.51 -9.17
CA GLY A 47 -14.89 -8.62 -8.53
C GLY A 47 -14.03 -9.82 -8.20
N GLU A 48 -12.74 -9.78 -8.49
CA GLU A 48 -11.82 -10.89 -8.25
C GLU A 48 -10.60 -10.44 -7.46
N THR A 49 -10.12 -11.33 -6.58
CA THR A 49 -8.88 -11.10 -5.87
C THR A 49 -7.71 -11.10 -6.85
N GLY A 50 -6.82 -10.13 -6.72
CA GLY A 50 -5.63 -10.05 -7.53
C GLY A 50 -4.73 -11.28 -7.36
N LYS A 51 -4.16 -11.75 -8.47
CA LYS A 51 -3.31 -12.94 -8.51
C LYS A 51 -1.83 -12.62 -8.71
N ALA A 52 -1.48 -11.35 -8.72
CA ALA A 52 -0.11 -10.93 -8.96
C ALA A 52 0.80 -11.39 -7.82
N LYS A 53 1.81 -12.19 -8.16
CA LYS A 53 2.77 -12.73 -7.20
C LYS A 53 4.07 -11.93 -7.15
N ASP A 54 4.37 -11.16 -8.19
CA ASP A 54 5.54 -10.32 -8.20
C ASP A 54 5.15 -8.83 -8.24
N HIS A 55 6.11 -7.99 -7.94
CA HIS A 55 5.89 -6.57 -7.75
C HIS A 55 5.51 -5.82 -9.04
N ALA A 56 6.16 -6.15 -10.15
CA ALA A 56 5.86 -5.53 -11.43
C ALA A 56 4.43 -5.85 -11.88
N LYS A 57 4.01 -7.09 -11.69
CA LYS A 57 2.65 -7.52 -12.03
C LYS A 57 1.61 -6.88 -11.12
N ALA A 58 1.93 -6.68 -9.82
CA ALA A 58 1.02 -6.02 -8.88
C ALA A 58 0.73 -4.58 -9.28
N VAL A 59 1.75 -3.82 -9.68
CA VAL A 59 1.59 -2.44 -10.15
C VAL A 59 0.76 -2.40 -11.43
N LYS A 60 1.05 -3.29 -12.38
CA LYS A 60 0.30 -3.38 -13.64
C LYS A 60 -1.16 -3.74 -13.40
N GLU A 61 -1.42 -4.69 -12.51
CA GLU A 61 -2.77 -5.11 -12.15
C GLU A 61 -3.58 -3.95 -11.58
N LEU A 62 -2.99 -3.17 -10.68
CA LEU A 62 -3.62 -1.99 -10.13
C LEU A 62 -3.93 -0.98 -11.23
N ARG A 63 -2.98 -0.70 -12.10
CA ARG A 63 -3.15 0.26 -13.19
C ARG A 63 -4.27 -0.17 -14.13
N GLN A 64 -4.31 -1.44 -14.49
CA GLN A 64 -5.35 -1.98 -15.37
C GLN A 64 -6.74 -1.89 -14.71
N ALA A 65 -6.83 -2.22 -13.42
CA ALA A 65 -8.10 -2.16 -12.69
C ALA A 65 -8.64 -0.72 -12.61
N LEU A 66 -7.76 0.25 -12.36
CA LEU A 66 -8.16 1.66 -12.29
C LEU A 66 -8.48 2.27 -13.66
N GLY A 67 -7.83 1.79 -14.72
CA GLY A 67 -8.09 2.28 -16.08
C GLY A 67 -7.92 3.80 -16.19
N ALA A 68 -9.01 4.47 -16.59
CA ALA A 68 -9.04 5.92 -16.76
C ALA A 68 -9.42 6.69 -15.49
N HIS A 69 -9.48 6.02 -14.33
CA HIS A 69 -9.80 6.69 -13.07
C HIS A 69 -8.82 7.83 -12.79
N ARG A 70 -9.34 8.96 -12.27
CA ARG A 70 -8.52 10.15 -12.00
C ARG A 70 -7.33 9.89 -11.07
N ASP A 71 -7.44 8.91 -10.17
CA ASP A 71 -6.39 8.59 -9.20
C ASP A 71 -5.42 7.50 -9.67
N ALA A 72 -5.56 7.02 -10.92
CA ALA A 72 -4.75 5.90 -11.41
C ALA A 72 -3.24 6.17 -11.36
N ALA A 73 -2.81 7.34 -11.80
CA ALA A 73 -1.39 7.70 -11.81
C ALA A 73 -0.82 7.83 -10.39
N ALA A 74 -1.59 8.44 -9.48
CA ALA A 74 -1.17 8.61 -8.09
C ALA A 74 -1.09 7.25 -7.37
N ALA A 75 -2.05 6.37 -7.61
CA ALA A 75 -2.07 5.04 -7.02
C ALA A 75 -0.89 4.19 -7.53
N GLU A 76 -0.64 4.22 -8.82
CA GLU A 76 0.48 3.49 -9.44
C GLU A 76 1.81 3.94 -8.85
N LYS A 77 2.03 5.25 -8.77
CA LYS A 77 3.25 5.81 -8.21
C LYS A 77 3.43 5.41 -6.74
N ALA A 78 2.37 5.54 -5.95
CA ALA A 78 2.42 5.20 -4.52
C ALA A 78 2.77 3.71 -4.32
N LEU A 79 2.12 2.81 -5.04
CA LEU A 79 2.39 1.38 -4.93
C LEU A 79 3.82 1.04 -5.39
N ARG A 80 4.27 1.63 -6.49
CA ARG A 80 5.61 1.40 -7.00
C ARG A 80 6.68 1.81 -5.98
N GLU A 81 6.51 2.97 -5.34
CA GLU A 81 7.45 3.45 -4.33
C GLU A 81 7.48 2.54 -3.10
N LEU A 82 6.31 2.08 -2.62
CA LEU A 82 6.24 1.16 -1.50
C LEU A 82 6.93 -0.17 -1.81
N ILE A 83 6.61 -0.76 -2.94
CA ILE A 83 7.16 -2.05 -3.34
C ILE A 83 8.68 -1.98 -3.57
N SER A 84 9.17 -0.85 -4.10
CA SER A 84 10.59 -0.68 -4.34
C SER A 84 11.44 -0.76 -3.06
N MET A 85 10.84 -0.49 -1.91
CA MET A 85 11.53 -0.53 -0.62
C MET A 85 11.35 -1.86 0.12
N LYS A 86 10.54 -2.78 -0.40
CA LYS A 86 10.20 -4.01 0.31
C LYS A 86 11.43 -4.86 0.63
N GLY A 87 12.33 -5.02 -0.33
CA GLY A 87 13.55 -5.81 -0.12
C GLY A 87 14.44 -5.24 0.96
N GLU A 88 14.67 -3.93 0.94
CA GLU A 88 15.49 -3.26 1.95
C GLU A 88 14.85 -3.35 3.34
N VAL A 89 13.55 -3.15 3.45
CA VAL A 89 12.84 -3.15 4.73
C VAL A 89 12.79 -4.55 5.34
N GLU A 90 12.47 -5.57 4.54
CA GLU A 90 12.27 -6.94 5.05
C GLU A 90 13.55 -7.75 5.17
N TYR A 91 14.51 -7.53 4.28
CA TYR A 91 15.71 -8.37 4.16
C TYR A 91 17.03 -7.63 4.31
N GLY A 92 16.99 -6.30 4.39
CA GLY A 92 18.19 -5.50 4.55
C GLY A 92 18.79 -5.64 5.94
N ALA A 93 20.11 -5.53 6.03
CA ALA A 93 20.84 -5.63 7.30
C ALA A 93 20.78 -4.35 8.13
N ARG A 94 20.38 -3.23 7.54
CA ARG A 94 20.34 -1.93 8.21
C ARG A 94 18.91 -1.55 8.62
N LEU A 95 18.82 -0.82 9.72
CA LEU A 95 17.55 -0.22 10.13
C LEU A 95 17.15 0.88 9.16
N ILE A 96 15.86 0.99 8.93
CA ILE A 96 15.28 2.08 8.12
C ILE A 96 15.28 3.36 8.96
N THR A 97 15.60 4.49 8.33
CA THR A 97 15.57 5.79 9.02
C THR A 97 14.14 6.35 9.03
N LEU A 98 13.87 7.28 9.96
CA LEU A 98 12.59 8.00 9.97
C LEU A 98 12.38 8.78 8.67
N ALA A 99 13.44 9.36 8.13
CA ALA A 99 13.37 10.11 6.87
C ALA A 99 12.89 9.24 5.70
N LYS A 100 13.21 7.94 5.70
CA LYS A 100 12.72 6.99 4.70
C LYS A 100 11.34 6.44 5.03
N ALA A 101 11.04 6.21 6.31
CA ALA A 101 9.75 5.66 6.73
C ALA A 101 8.58 6.63 6.52
N LYS A 102 8.77 7.91 6.81
CA LYS A 102 7.70 8.91 6.68
C LYS A 102 7.07 8.96 5.28
N PRO A 103 7.84 9.04 4.18
CA PRO A 103 7.25 9.01 2.85
C PRO A 103 6.47 7.72 2.57
N LEU A 104 6.94 6.58 3.05
CA LEU A 104 6.25 5.31 2.85
C LEU A 104 4.90 5.28 3.54
N VAL A 105 4.81 5.80 4.76
CA VAL A 105 3.52 5.92 5.46
C VAL A 105 2.56 6.83 4.68
N ARG A 106 3.05 7.95 4.16
CA ARG A 106 2.23 8.85 3.32
C ARG A 106 1.73 8.15 2.05
N ARG A 107 2.56 7.35 1.39
CA ARG A 107 2.15 6.58 0.20
C ARG A 107 1.09 5.54 0.54
N ALA A 108 1.23 4.88 1.67
CA ALA A 108 0.22 3.94 2.15
C ALA A 108 -1.11 4.66 2.40
N MET A 109 -1.08 5.85 3.00
CA MET A 109 -2.29 6.66 3.23
C MET A 109 -3.01 6.98 1.91
N VAL A 110 -2.27 7.35 0.88
CA VAL A 110 -2.85 7.63 -0.45
C VAL A 110 -3.64 6.42 -0.95
N LEU A 111 -3.03 5.24 -0.92
CA LEU A 111 -3.68 4.02 -1.40
C LEU A 111 -4.88 3.62 -0.56
N VAL A 112 -4.79 3.73 0.75
CA VAL A 112 -5.91 3.40 1.64
C VAL A 112 -7.09 4.34 1.43
N GLU A 113 -6.84 5.64 1.24
CA GLU A 113 -7.91 6.60 0.96
C GLU A 113 -8.61 6.31 -0.37
N ILE A 114 -7.85 5.97 -1.41
CA ILE A 114 -8.43 5.57 -2.71
C ILE A 114 -9.27 4.30 -2.53
N ALA A 115 -8.76 3.32 -1.79
CA ALA A 115 -9.49 2.09 -1.53
C ALA A 115 -10.79 2.34 -0.78
N LYS A 116 -10.78 3.20 0.23
CA LYS A 116 -12.00 3.56 0.98
C LYS A 116 -13.05 4.16 0.05
N GLU A 117 -12.65 5.08 -0.81
CA GLU A 117 -13.57 5.72 -1.75
C GLU A 117 -14.19 4.69 -2.68
N LEU A 118 -13.39 3.82 -3.28
CA LEU A 118 -13.87 2.86 -4.27
C LEU A 118 -14.70 1.73 -3.65
N VAL A 119 -14.34 1.24 -2.48
CA VAL A 119 -15.07 0.16 -1.80
C VAL A 119 -16.43 0.65 -1.29
N SER A 120 -16.56 1.91 -0.87
CA SER A 120 -17.80 2.46 -0.35
C SER A 120 -18.80 2.86 -1.42
N ARG A 121 -18.43 2.87 -2.69
CA ARG A 121 -19.36 3.15 -3.79
C ARG A 121 -20.25 1.94 -4.07
N PRO A 122 -21.57 2.17 -4.25
CA PRO A 122 -22.49 1.08 -4.64
C PRO A 122 -22.22 0.57 -6.05
#